data_f14d3003382d737611f9060c634f75b2
#
_entry.id   f14d3003382d737611f9060c634f75b2
#
_cell.length_a   1.000
_cell.length_b   1.000
_cell.length_c   1.000
_cell.angle_alpha   90.00
_cell.angle_beta   90.00
_cell.angle_gamma   90.00
#
_symmetry.space_group_name_H-M   'P 1'
#
loop_
_entity.id
_entity.type
_entity.pdbx_description
1 polymer ?
#
loop_
_entity_poly.entity_id
_entity_poly.type
_entity_poly.pdbx_seq_one_letter_code
_entity_poly.pdbx_strand_id
1 'polypeptide(L)'
;MVTVLARLGGRNTDALIAAVADVMQKRGIQLLDSTTLLQPLLAGAGQLSDSGPTTEHRKDLAFGYPVADAIAGLDIGQTIAVKHQAVVAVEAMEGTDEIIGRAGFLAGPGVCIVKVAKPKQDMRFDVPVVGLATIQAMRRAGAAVLSIDAGKTLIFDREPFFASANEAGIVVIGRETT
;
A
#
# COMPACT_ATOMS: atom_id res chain seq x y z
N MET A 1 3.14 27.81 -18.33
CA MET A 1 2.33 27.11 -17.34
C MET A 1 0.94 26.73 -17.85
N VAL A 2 0.20 27.60 -18.51
CA VAL A 2 -1.18 27.33 -19.02
C VAL A 2 -1.23 26.18 -20.04
N THR A 3 -0.18 25.96 -20.83
CA THR A 3 -0.15 24.96 -21.92
C THR A 3 -0.02 23.49 -21.41
N VAL A 4 0.47 23.29 -20.18
CA VAL A 4 0.61 21.94 -19.58
C VAL A 4 -0.73 21.47 -19.06
N LEU A 5 -1.50 22.35 -18.43
CA LEU A 5 -2.82 22.04 -17.87
C LEU A 5 -3.88 21.71 -18.94
N ALA A 6 -3.74 22.26 -20.17
CA ALA A 6 -4.67 22.03 -21.28
C ALA A 6 -4.53 20.65 -21.96
N ARG A 7 -3.48 19.88 -21.64
CA ARG A 7 -3.20 18.54 -22.21
C ARG A 7 -3.53 17.38 -21.27
N LEU A 8 -4.02 17.67 -20.06
CA LEU A 8 -4.34 16.66 -19.08
C LEU A 8 -5.67 15.98 -19.42
N GLY A 9 -5.62 14.71 -19.84
CA GLY A 9 -6.79 13.85 -20.02
C GLY A 9 -7.48 13.42 -18.72
N GLY A 10 -7.01 13.90 -17.57
CA GLY A 10 -7.54 13.68 -16.24
C GLY A 10 -7.07 14.76 -15.28
N ARG A 11 -7.84 15.02 -14.23
CA ARG A 11 -7.50 16.00 -13.17
C ARG A 11 -6.95 15.33 -11.91
N ASN A 12 -6.48 14.07 -12.01
CA ASN A 12 -5.87 13.39 -10.88
C ASN A 12 -4.43 13.87 -10.68
N THR A 13 -3.94 13.76 -9.47
CA THR A 13 -2.62 14.23 -9.03
C THR A 13 -1.50 13.56 -9.84
N ASP A 14 -1.64 12.28 -10.14
CA ASP A 14 -0.62 11.49 -10.87
C ASP A 14 -0.42 12.00 -12.31
N ALA A 15 -1.51 12.31 -13.03
CA ALA A 15 -1.42 12.88 -14.38
C ALA A 15 -0.73 14.25 -14.39
N LEU A 16 -0.97 15.07 -13.36
CA LEU A 16 -0.30 16.37 -13.22
C LEU A 16 1.19 16.21 -12.98
N ILE A 17 1.58 15.34 -12.06
CA ILE A 17 2.98 15.08 -11.73
C ILE A 17 3.71 14.47 -12.93
N ALA A 18 3.10 13.52 -13.64
CA ALA A 18 3.65 12.93 -14.85
C ALA A 18 3.89 13.98 -15.94
N ALA A 19 2.97 14.93 -16.12
CA ALA A 19 3.12 16.01 -17.08
C ALA A 19 4.26 16.98 -16.70
N VAL A 20 4.48 17.23 -15.42
CA VAL A 20 5.64 18.00 -14.94
C VAL A 20 6.93 17.23 -15.22
N ALA A 21 6.98 15.93 -14.93
CA ALA A 21 8.11 15.07 -15.20
C ALA A 21 8.51 15.09 -16.69
N ASP A 22 7.53 15.02 -17.59
CA ASP A 22 7.77 15.08 -19.04
C ASP A 22 8.39 16.43 -19.47
N VAL A 23 7.93 17.53 -18.88
CA VAL A 23 8.50 18.86 -19.17
C VAL A 23 9.96 18.94 -18.69
N MET A 24 10.26 18.39 -17.52
CA MET A 24 11.64 18.35 -16.99
C MET A 24 12.54 17.50 -17.89
N GLN A 25 12.07 16.31 -18.28
CA GLN A 25 12.82 15.41 -19.17
C GLN A 25 13.11 16.05 -20.53
N LYS A 26 12.14 16.76 -21.14
CA LYS A 26 12.35 17.51 -22.40
C LYS A 26 13.38 18.64 -22.29
N ARG A 27 13.69 19.08 -21.08
CA ARG A 27 14.72 20.08 -20.77
C ARG A 27 16.05 19.48 -20.32
N GLY A 28 16.23 18.17 -20.47
CA GLY A 28 17.45 17.45 -20.10
C GLY A 28 17.58 17.16 -18.59
N ILE A 29 16.52 17.36 -17.80
CA ILE A 29 16.50 17.04 -16.37
C ILE A 29 15.90 15.64 -16.22
N GLN A 30 16.73 14.68 -15.81
CA GLN A 30 16.30 13.31 -15.55
C GLN A 30 15.76 13.20 -14.13
N LEU A 31 14.50 12.76 -13.99
CA LEU A 31 13.93 12.34 -12.71
C LEU A 31 14.33 10.87 -12.45
N LEU A 32 14.97 10.64 -11.34
CA LEU A 32 15.30 9.28 -10.87
C LEU A 32 14.08 8.64 -10.23
N ASP A 33 14.07 7.32 -10.20
CA ASP A 33 13.18 6.53 -9.38
C ASP A 33 13.40 6.89 -7.89
N SER A 34 12.32 7.20 -7.19
CA SER A 34 12.37 7.60 -5.76
C SER A 34 12.98 6.53 -4.87
N THR A 35 12.96 5.27 -5.30
CA THR A 35 13.54 4.16 -4.55
C THR A 35 15.02 3.95 -4.80
N THR A 36 15.64 4.69 -5.74
CA THR A 36 17.06 4.53 -6.12
C THR A 36 18.00 4.54 -4.91
N LEU A 37 17.74 5.42 -3.95
CA LEU A 37 18.52 5.52 -2.70
C LEU A 37 17.81 4.90 -1.49
N LEU A 38 16.62 4.32 -1.68
CA LEU A 38 15.77 3.76 -0.62
C LEU A 38 15.60 2.23 -0.74
N GLN A 39 16.41 1.57 -1.59
CA GLN A 39 16.37 0.12 -1.78
C GLN A 39 16.34 -0.68 -0.46
N PRO A 40 17.13 -0.33 0.59
CA PRO A 40 17.08 -1.04 1.87
C PRO A 40 15.74 -0.93 2.61
N LEU A 41 14.90 0.05 2.26
CA LEU A 41 13.59 0.27 2.87
C LEU A 41 12.47 -0.47 2.12
N LEU A 42 12.71 -1.01 0.93
CA LEU A 42 11.71 -1.78 0.19
C LEU A 42 11.34 -3.06 0.95
N ALA A 43 10.07 -3.40 0.93
CA ALA A 43 9.56 -4.63 1.48
C ALA A 43 10.19 -5.84 0.75
N GLY A 44 10.68 -6.81 1.50
CA GLY A 44 11.07 -8.11 0.97
C GLY A 44 9.86 -8.97 0.62
N ALA A 45 10.10 -10.10 -0.04
CA ALA A 45 9.07 -11.10 -0.32
C ALA A 45 8.88 -12.09 0.84
N GLY A 46 7.69 -12.66 0.96
CA GLY A 46 7.37 -13.67 1.95
C GLY A 46 7.01 -13.12 3.33
N GLN A 47 7.23 -13.93 4.35
CA GLN A 47 6.96 -13.54 5.74
C GLN A 47 8.02 -12.55 6.23
N LEU A 48 7.58 -11.42 6.77
CA LEU A 48 8.46 -10.33 7.25
C LEU A 48 8.43 -10.15 8.77
N SER A 49 7.35 -10.60 9.44
CA SER A 49 7.22 -10.62 10.91
C SER A 49 7.57 -11.98 11.49
N ASP A 50 7.73 -12.09 12.81
CA ASP A 50 8.07 -13.33 13.51
C ASP A 50 6.96 -14.39 13.34
N SER A 51 5.69 -13.97 13.35
CA SER A 51 4.55 -14.84 13.16
C SER A 51 4.11 -14.90 11.70
N GLY A 52 3.68 -16.07 11.24
CA GLY A 52 3.15 -16.27 9.90
C GLY A 52 1.62 -16.28 9.85
N PRO A 53 1.04 -16.17 8.63
CA PRO A 53 -0.39 -16.17 8.45
C PRO A 53 -1.01 -17.55 8.72
N THR A 54 -2.17 -17.56 9.37
CA THR A 54 -3.00 -18.76 9.54
C THR A 54 -3.60 -19.21 8.20
N THR A 55 -4.20 -20.39 8.17
CA THR A 55 -4.95 -20.88 6.99
C THR A 55 -6.09 -19.94 6.59
N GLU A 56 -6.81 -19.37 7.57
CA GLU A 56 -7.89 -18.41 7.29
C GLU A 56 -7.34 -17.10 6.74
N HIS A 57 -6.26 -16.58 7.30
CA HIS A 57 -5.57 -15.40 6.76
C HIS A 57 -5.15 -15.61 5.30
N ARG A 58 -4.63 -16.80 4.95
CA ARG A 58 -4.24 -17.11 3.56
C ARG A 58 -5.43 -17.12 2.61
N LYS A 59 -6.60 -17.60 3.04
CA LYS A 59 -7.84 -17.56 2.25
C LYS A 59 -8.31 -16.13 2.03
N ASP A 60 -8.28 -15.30 3.10
CA ASP A 60 -8.66 -13.89 3.03
C ASP A 60 -7.73 -13.12 2.09
N LEU A 61 -6.40 -13.34 2.17
CA LEU A 61 -5.43 -12.74 1.29
C LEU A 61 -5.62 -13.18 -0.17
N ALA A 62 -5.79 -14.49 -0.42
CA ALA A 62 -6.02 -15.02 -1.77
C ALA A 62 -7.28 -14.43 -2.42
N PHE A 63 -8.34 -14.24 -1.64
CA PHE A 63 -9.55 -13.54 -2.07
C PHE A 63 -9.29 -12.05 -2.31
N GLY A 64 -8.55 -11.40 -1.41
CA GLY A 64 -8.33 -9.96 -1.40
C GLY A 64 -7.44 -9.46 -2.53
N TYR A 65 -6.40 -10.21 -2.92
CA TYR A 65 -5.43 -9.74 -3.92
C TYR A 65 -6.04 -9.30 -5.25
N PRO A 66 -6.86 -10.11 -5.94
CA PRO A 66 -7.45 -9.68 -7.20
C PRO A 66 -8.40 -8.49 -7.04
N VAL A 67 -9.07 -8.37 -5.89
CA VAL A 67 -9.93 -7.22 -5.60
C VAL A 67 -9.11 -5.96 -5.38
N ALA A 68 -8.03 -6.03 -4.58
CA ALA A 68 -7.13 -4.90 -4.35
C ALA A 68 -6.50 -4.41 -5.65
N ASP A 69 -6.02 -5.34 -6.50
CA ASP A 69 -5.43 -5.02 -7.80
C ASP A 69 -6.45 -4.33 -8.74
N ALA A 70 -7.72 -4.78 -8.74
CA ALA A 70 -8.78 -4.16 -9.52
C ALA A 70 -9.09 -2.73 -9.03
N ILE A 71 -9.21 -2.51 -7.71
CA ILE A 71 -9.44 -1.18 -7.10
C ILE A 71 -8.29 -0.24 -7.40
N ALA A 72 -7.05 -0.71 -7.27
CA ALA A 72 -5.85 0.06 -7.59
C ALA A 72 -5.76 0.38 -9.09
N GLY A 73 -6.17 -0.56 -9.95
CA GLY A 73 -6.24 -0.36 -11.40
C GLY A 73 -7.28 0.67 -11.84
N LEU A 74 -8.34 0.86 -11.06
CA LEU A 74 -9.36 1.89 -11.26
C LEU A 74 -8.97 3.26 -10.67
N ASP A 75 -7.82 3.36 -10.02
CA ASP A 75 -7.33 4.59 -9.35
C ASP A 75 -8.30 5.12 -8.28
N ILE A 76 -9.01 4.20 -7.59
CA ILE A 76 -9.92 4.53 -6.48
C ILE A 76 -9.12 4.64 -5.18
N GLY A 77 -8.26 3.66 -4.91
CA GLY A 77 -7.39 3.54 -3.76
C GLY A 77 -6.46 2.35 -3.96
N GLN A 78 -5.66 2.03 -2.97
CA GLN A 78 -4.68 0.93 -3.07
C GLN A 78 -4.68 0.02 -1.84
N THR A 79 -5.62 0.23 -0.92
CA THR A 79 -5.77 -0.58 0.30
C THR A 79 -7.19 -1.08 0.43
N ILE A 80 -7.34 -2.35 0.76
CA ILE A 80 -8.62 -2.93 1.15
C ILE A 80 -8.47 -3.69 2.47
N ALA A 81 -9.59 -3.84 3.15
CA ALA A 81 -9.70 -4.69 4.34
C ALA A 81 -10.59 -5.90 4.01
N VAL A 82 -10.13 -7.08 4.38
CA VAL A 82 -10.81 -8.36 4.10
C VAL A 82 -10.98 -9.15 5.38
N LYS A 83 -12.12 -9.80 5.53
CA LYS A 83 -12.38 -10.77 6.60
C LYS A 83 -13.37 -11.83 6.13
N HIS A 84 -13.07 -13.10 6.38
CA HIS A 84 -13.90 -14.26 5.96
C HIS A 84 -14.23 -14.23 4.46
N GLN A 85 -13.23 -13.90 3.63
CA GLN A 85 -13.34 -13.80 2.17
C GLN A 85 -14.43 -12.79 1.72
N ALA A 86 -14.60 -11.72 2.51
CA ALA A 86 -15.46 -10.60 2.17
C ALA A 86 -14.68 -9.28 2.32
N VAL A 87 -14.87 -8.36 1.38
CA VAL A 87 -14.32 -7.00 1.51
C VAL A 87 -15.12 -6.25 2.56
N VAL A 88 -14.45 -5.80 3.61
CA VAL A 88 -15.04 -5.02 4.72
C VAL A 88 -15.00 -3.53 4.42
N ALA A 89 -13.88 -3.07 3.86
CA ALA A 89 -13.68 -1.66 3.55
C ALA A 89 -12.71 -1.52 2.35
N VAL A 90 -12.88 -0.43 1.62
CA VAL A 90 -12.03 -0.04 0.49
C VAL A 90 -11.54 1.37 0.77
N GLU A 91 -10.23 1.60 0.63
CA GLU A 91 -9.62 2.93 0.69
C GLU A 91 -10.06 3.76 -0.53
N ALA A 92 -10.38 5.02 -0.29
CA ALA A 92 -10.54 6.02 -1.33
C ALA A 92 -9.65 7.22 -1.01
N MET A 93 -10.21 8.38 -0.67
CA MET A 93 -9.44 9.59 -0.39
C MET A 93 -9.04 9.74 1.09
N GLU A 94 -9.58 8.89 1.97
CA GLU A 94 -9.35 8.97 3.42
C GLU A 94 -7.96 8.53 3.86
N GLY A 95 -7.31 7.66 3.09
CA GLY A 95 -5.99 7.12 3.41
C GLY A 95 -6.01 5.83 4.23
N THR A 96 -4.86 5.15 4.25
CA THR A 96 -4.71 3.78 4.78
C THR A 96 -5.08 3.66 6.26
N ASP A 97 -4.67 4.60 7.10
CA ASP A 97 -4.90 4.49 8.55
C ASP A 97 -6.39 4.64 8.92
N GLU A 98 -7.12 5.46 8.18
CA GLU A 98 -8.56 5.65 8.36
C GLU A 98 -9.37 4.41 7.93
N ILE A 99 -9.02 3.80 6.79
CA ILE A 99 -9.69 2.55 6.37
C ILE A 99 -9.44 1.43 7.38
N ILE A 100 -8.24 1.31 7.95
CA ILE A 100 -7.92 0.32 9.00
C ILE A 100 -8.85 0.50 10.20
N GLY A 101 -8.99 1.74 10.70
CA GLY A 101 -9.88 2.06 11.80
C GLY A 101 -11.34 1.71 11.49
N ARG A 102 -11.82 2.09 10.29
CA ARG A 102 -13.17 1.80 9.81
C ARG A 102 -13.44 0.29 9.71
N ALA A 103 -12.47 -0.46 9.19
CA ALA A 103 -12.58 -1.92 9.07
C ALA A 103 -12.69 -2.61 10.43
N GLY A 104 -11.87 -2.20 11.41
CA GLY A 104 -11.96 -2.70 12.78
C GLY A 104 -13.31 -2.41 13.44
N PHE A 105 -13.87 -1.22 13.22
CA PHE A 105 -15.20 -0.86 13.70
C PHE A 105 -16.31 -1.72 13.07
N LEU A 106 -16.24 -1.98 11.76
CA LEU A 106 -17.27 -2.71 11.02
C LEU A 106 -17.24 -4.23 11.28
N ALA A 107 -16.04 -4.82 11.32
CA ALA A 107 -15.89 -6.28 11.35
C ALA A 107 -15.24 -6.82 12.64
N GLY A 108 -14.83 -5.95 13.54
CA GLY A 108 -14.11 -6.35 14.75
C GLY A 108 -12.71 -6.92 14.48
N PRO A 109 -12.06 -7.49 15.50
CA PRO A 109 -10.68 -7.97 15.41
C PRO A 109 -10.49 -9.07 14.34
N GLY A 110 -9.24 -9.21 13.84
CA GLY A 110 -8.85 -10.29 12.92
C GLY A 110 -8.95 -9.93 11.44
N VAL A 111 -9.13 -8.65 11.09
CA VAL A 111 -9.18 -8.16 9.70
C VAL A 111 -7.78 -8.28 9.06
N CYS A 112 -7.76 -8.70 7.78
CA CYS A 112 -6.58 -8.66 6.93
C CYS A 112 -6.57 -7.36 6.11
N ILE A 113 -5.48 -6.61 6.18
CA ILE A 113 -5.25 -5.39 5.38
C ILE A 113 -4.37 -5.78 4.19
N VAL A 114 -4.83 -5.48 2.99
CA VAL A 114 -4.13 -5.71 1.73
C VAL A 114 -3.86 -4.36 1.08
N LYS A 115 -2.59 -3.97 1.02
CA LYS A 115 -2.13 -2.73 0.36
C LYS A 115 -1.25 -3.08 -0.81
N VAL A 116 -1.64 -2.66 -2.00
CA VAL A 116 -0.96 -2.99 -3.26
C VAL A 116 -0.39 -1.75 -3.93
N ALA A 117 0.59 -1.93 -4.79
CA ALA A 117 1.01 -0.89 -5.71
C ALA A 117 0.04 -0.85 -6.90
N LYS A 118 -0.17 0.33 -7.49
CA LYS A 118 -0.97 0.44 -8.71
C LYS A 118 -0.32 -0.36 -9.85
N PRO A 119 -1.08 -0.99 -10.76
CA PRO A 119 -0.51 -1.79 -11.85
C PRO A 119 0.46 -1.01 -12.76
N LYS A 120 0.27 0.30 -12.88
CA LYS A 120 1.13 1.22 -13.63
C LYS A 120 1.81 2.22 -12.69
N GLN A 121 2.26 1.73 -11.53
CA GLN A 121 2.92 2.57 -10.52
C GLN A 121 4.14 3.28 -11.11
N ASP A 122 4.16 4.59 -11.06
CA ASP A 122 5.34 5.36 -11.41
C ASP A 122 6.18 5.60 -10.16
N MET A 123 7.21 4.78 -9.99
CA MET A 123 8.09 4.78 -8.82
C MET A 123 8.91 6.07 -8.66
N ARG A 124 8.84 6.98 -9.64
CA ARG A 124 9.50 8.30 -9.53
C ARG A 124 8.80 9.24 -8.55
N PHE A 125 7.49 9.07 -8.28
CA PHE A 125 6.75 10.04 -7.46
C PHE A 125 5.64 9.48 -6.58
N ASP A 126 5.20 8.26 -6.76
CA ASP A 126 4.10 7.70 -5.97
C ASP A 126 4.46 6.28 -5.54
N VAL A 127 5.31 6.17 -4.54
CA VAL A 127 5.70 4.88 -3.97
C VAL A 127 4.82 4.59 -2.77
N PRO A 128 4.13 3.43 -2.71
CA PRO A 128 3.40 3.05 -1.51
C PRO A 128 4.29 3.00 -0.28
N VAL A 129 3.79 3.52 0.83
CA VAL A 129 4.53 3.59 2.09
C VAL A 129 3.70 2.99 3.21
N VAL A 130 4.36 2.29 4.12
CA VAL A 130 3.86 1.90 5.44
C VAL A 130 4.90 2.27 6.49
N GLY A 131 4.44 2.51 7.71
CA GLY A 131 5.32 2.88 8.81
C GLY A 131 4.70 2.56 10.16
N LEU A 132 5.37 2.99 11.23
CA LEU A 132 4.93 2.73 12.60
C LEU A 132 3.47 3.19 12.85
N ALA A 133 3.02 4.30 12.26
CA ALA A 133 1.65 4.79 12.38
C ALA A 133 0.63 3.75 11.86
N THR A 134 0.94 3.08 10.74
CA THR A 134 0.10 2.01 10.18
C THR A 134 -0.04 0.84 11.15
N ILE A 135 1.06 0.38 11.76
CA ILE A 135 1.00 -0.69 12.78
C ILE A 135 0.20 -0.24 13.99
N GLN A 136 0.34 1.00 14.43
CA GLN A 136 -0.45 1.54 15.55
C GLN A 136 -1.95 1.61 15.21
N ALA A 137 -2.31 1.98 13.98
CA ALA A 137 -3.70 1.94 13.52
C ALA A 137 -4.24 0.51 13.51
N MET A 138 -3.47 -0.45 13.00
CA MET A 138 -3.82 -1.88 13.02
C MET A 138 -4.01 -2.42 14.44
N ARG A 139 -3.11 -2.08 15.36
CA ARG A 139 -3.23 -2.46 16.78
C ARG A 139 -4.52 -1.94 17.40
N ARG A 140 -4.85 -0.66 17.19
CA ARG A 140 -6.12 -0.07 17.69
C ARG A 140 -7.36 -0.73 17.10
N ALA A 141 -7.30 -1.10 15.81
CA ALA A 141 -8.39 -1.75 15.09
C ALA A 141 -8.49 -3.27 15.35
N GLY A 142 -7.47 -3.88 15.99
CA GLY A 142 -7.37 -5.32 16.14
C GLY A 142 -7.14 -6.06 14.82
N ALA A 143 -6.56 -5.40 13.81
CA ALA A 143 -6.23 -6.03 12.53
C ALA A 143 -5.10 -7.03 12.70
N ALA A 144 -5.20 -8.19 12.04
CA ALA A 144 -4.30 -9.32 12.26
C ALA A 144 -3.16 -9.44 11.25
N VAL A 145 -3.41 -9.00 10.00
CA VAL A 145 -2.45 -9.18 8.90
C VAL A 145 -2.32 -7.90 8.10
N LEU A 146 -1.09 -7.53 7.75
CA LEU A 146 -0.74 -6.54 6.74
C LEU A 146 -0.02 -7.25 5.59
N SER A 147 -0.61 -7.24 4.41
CA SER A 147 0.05 -7.67 3.18
C SER A 147 0.37 -6.46 2.31
N ILE A 148 1.63 -6.36 1.87
CA ILE A 148 2.16 -5.27 1.04
C ILE A 148 2.93 -5.85 -0.14
N ASP A 149 3.02 -5.13 -1.26
CA ASP A 149 3.76 -5.59 -2.44
C ASP A 149 5.28 -5.52 -2.22
N ALA A 150 5.93 -6.65 -2.34
CA ALA A 150 7.38 -6.78 -2.27
C ALA A 150 8.06 -6.02 -3.42
N GLY A 151 9.16 -5.33 -3.10
CA GLY A 151 9.92 -4.52 -4.06
C GLY A 151 9.21 -3.24 -4.54
N LYS A 152 7.97 -2.98 -4.07
CA LYS A 152 7.17 -1.82 -4.49
C LYS A 152 6.66 -0.97 -3.33
N THR A 153 6.75 -1.43 -2.09
CA THR A 153 6.30 -0.71 -0.89
C THR A 153 7.49 -0.38 -0.01
N LEU A 154 7.61 0.87 0.39
CA LEU A 154 8.61 1.31 1.37
C LEU A 154 8.11 1.08 2.80
N ILE A 155 8.99 0.56 3.65
CA ILE A 155 8.74 0.41 5.09
C ILE A 155 9.63 1.42 5.80
N PHE A 156 9.02 2.52 6.29
CA PHE A 156 9.73 3.49 7.12
C PHE A 156 9.87 3.01 8.55
N ASP A 157 10.93 3.46 9.21
CA ASP A 157 11.23 3.10 10.60
C ASP A 157 11.21 1.59 10.82
N ARG A 158 11.91 0.83 9.94
CA ARG A 158 11.83 -0.65 9.86
C ARG A 158 11.96 -1.33 11.22
N GLU A 159 12.92 -0.94 12.02
CA GLU A 159 13.17 -1.58 13.32
C GLU A 159 11.99 -1.37 14.30
N PRO A 160 11.53 -0.14 14.60
CA PRO A 160 10.35 0.05 15.43
C PRO A 160 9.06 -0.45 14.78
N PHE A 161 8.95 -0.45 13.46
CA PHE A 161 7.81 -1.02 12.72
C PHE A 161 7.67 -2.52 13.03
N PHE A 162 8.72 -3.32 12.82
CA PHE A 162 8.66 -4.76 13.04
C PHE A 162 8.58 -5.11 14.52
N ALA A 163 9.29 -4.38 15.39
CA ALA A 163 9.18 -4.57 16.84
C ALA A 163 7.73 -4.40 17.31
N SER A 164 7.07 -3.31 16.87
CA SER A 164 5.66 -3.05 17.23
C SER A 164 4.69 -4.06 16.60
N ALA A 165 4.94 -4.51 15.36
CA ALA A 165 4.12 -5.55 14.72
C ALA A 165 4.21 -6.87 15.48
N ASN A 166 5.42 -7.32 15.83
CA ASN A 166 5.67 -8.54 16.57
C ASN A 166 5.08 -8.49 17.98
N GLU A 167 5.26 -7.37 18.70
CA GLU A 167 4.66 -7.16 20.03
C GLU A 167 3.12 -7.27 19.98
N ALA A 168 2.50 -6.73 18.91
CA ALA A 168 1.06 -6.75 18.73
C ALA A 168 0.53 -8.08 18.12
N GLY A 169 1.40 -9.02 17.77
CA GLY A 169 1.04 -10.26 17.06
C GLY A 169 0.52 -10.03 15.64
N ILE A 170 0.85 -8.88 15.03
CA ILE A 170 0.45 -8.54 13.66
C ILE A 170 1.39 -9.25 12.69
N VAL A 171 0.83 -10.02 11.79
CA VAL A 171 1.54 -10.67 10.69
C VAL A 171 1.81 -9.68 9.57
N VAL A 172 3.06 -9.56 9.12
CA VAL A 172 3.44 -8.73 7.97
C VAL A 172 3.97 -9.62 6.85
N ILE A 173 3.43 -9.45 5.65
CA ILE A 173 3.77 -10.27 4.47
C ILE A 173 4.10 -9.37 3.29
N GLY A 174 5.21 -9.66 2.60
CA GLY A 174 5.52 -9.12 1.29
C GLY A 174 4.97 -10.03 0.19
N ARG A 175 3.98 -9.55 -0.55
CA ARG A 175 3.38 -10.25 -1.69
C ARG A 175 4.30 -10.17 -2.90
N GLU A 176 4.67 -11.30 -3.49
CA GLU A 176 5.28 -11.31 -4.82
C GLU A 176 4.22 -10.98 -5.87
N THR A 177 4.52 -10.01 -6.72
CA THR A 177 3.68 -9.67 -7.88
C THR A 177 4.36 -10.20 -9.13
N THR A 178 3.67 -11.04 -9.87
CA THR A 178 4.09 -11.52 -11.20
C THR A 178 3.97 -10.43 -12.25
#